data_9158690903659bb5b4ffb7fc20984d05
#
_entry.id   9158690903659bb5b4ffb7fc20984d05
#
_cell.length_a   1.000
_cell.length_b   1.000
_cell.length_c   1.000
_cell.angle_alpha   90.00
_cell.angle_beta   90.00
_cell.angle_gamma   90.00
#
_symmetry.space_group_name_H-M   'P 1'
#
loop_
_entity.id
_entity.type
_entity.pdbx_description
1 polymer ?
#
loop_
_entity_poly.entity_id
_entity_poly.type
_entity_poly.pdbx_seq_one_letter_code
_entity_poly.pdbx_strand_id
1 'polypeptide(L)'
;AGLLSFGLYLQHGLGLEPCPMCIMQRYAFATAALIGLIAAIHAPGRTGERVYAALIGAAALTGGTIAARQSWMQINPPLIPECGPGLEFMLESFPLAQALPMIFRGAGDCTVIEWTFLGLSIANWSLVSFTATVLFAGWMLLRRG
;
A
#
# COMPACT_ATOMS: atom_id res chain seq x y z
N ALA A 1 8.05 9.32 -0.24
CA ALA A 1 9.35 9.02 -0.87
C ALA A 1 10.21 8.08 -0.02
N GLY A 2 10.37 8.34 1.30
CA GLY A 2 11.22 7.53 2.17
C GLY A 2 10.83 6.05 2.25
N LEU A 3 9.55 5.74 2.42
CA LEU A 3 9.05 4.36 2.46
C LEU A 3 9.23 3.62 1.14
N LEU A 4 9.03 4.30 0.01
CA LEU A 4 9.23 3.73 -1.31
C LEU A 4 10.72 3.44 -1.55
N SER A 5 11.59 4.38 -1.23
CA SER A 5 13.04 4.21 -1.35
C SER A 5 13.55 3.08 -0.47
N PHE A 6 13.06 2.97 0.75
CA PHE A 6 13.39 1.90 1.67
C PHE A 6 12.92 0.53 1.17
N GLY A 7 11.70 0.45 0.63
CA GLY A 7 11.18 -0.77 0.03
C GLY A 7 11.98 -1.23 -1.19
N LEU A 8 12.41 -0.30 -2.04
CA LEU A 8 13.29 -0.60 -3.17
C LEU A 8 14.68 -1.05 -2.71
N TYR A 9 15.22 -0.44 -1.66
CA TYR A 9 16.47 -0.87 -1.04
C TYR A 9 16.39 -2.31 -0.53
N LEU A 10 15.32 -2.68 0.18
CA LEU A 10 15.10 -4.05 0.64
C LEU A 10 15.04 -5.06 -0.51
N GLN A 11 14.38 -4.69 -1.60
CA GLN A 11 14.25 -5.54 -2.77
C GLN A 11 15.56 -5.74 -3.52
N HIS A 12 16.27 -4.67 -3.80
CA HIS A 12 17.49 -4.71 -4.63
C HIS A 12 18.77 -4.93 -3.82
N GLY A 13 18.82 -4.42 -2.59
CA GLY A 13 19.99 -4.54 -1.72
C GLY A 13 20.06 -5.86 -0.96
N LEU A 14 18.93 -6.33 -0.43
CA LEU A 14 18.83 -7.56 0.35
C LEU A 14 18.25 -8.75 -0.42
N GLY A 15 17.80 -8.54 -1.66
CA GLY A 15 17.23 -9.60 -2.50
C GLY A 15 15.88 -10.12 -2.03
N LEU A 16 15.13 -9.33 -1.23
CA LEU A 16 13.80 -9.69 -0.76
C LEU A 16 12.78 -9.48 -1.87
N GLU A 17 12.12 -10.54 -2.30
CA GLU A 17 11.05 -10.46 -3.28
C GLU A 17 9.76 -9.94 -2.64
N PRO A 18 9.19 -8.81 -3.12
CA PRO A 18 7.93 -8.30 -2.59
C PRO A 18 6.76 -9.20 -3.02
N CYS A 19 5.87 -9.50 -2.08
CA CYS A 19 4.62 -10.18 -2.39
C CYS A 19 3.70 -9.27 -3.23
N PRO A 20 2.69 -9.82 -3.96
CA PRO A 20 1.76 -9.03 -4.78
C PRO A 20 1.07 -7.90 -4.00
N MET A 21 0.67 -8.13 -2.76
CA MET A 21 0.05 -7.11 -1.92
C MET A 21 1.01 -5.98 -1.55
N CYS A 22 2.29 -6.29 -1.32
CA CYS A 22 3.33 -5.28 -1.08
C CYS A 22 3.53 -4.37 -2.29
N ILE A 23 3.47 -4.93 -3.50
CA ILE A 23 3.55 -4.16 -4.76
C ILE A 23 2.35 -3.22 -4.89
N MET A 24 1.14 -3.70 -4.61
CA MET A 24 -0.08 -2.88 -4.64
C MET A 24 0.00 -1.72 -3.63
N GLN A 25 0.52 -1.95 -2.44
CA GLN A 25 0.76 -0.89 -1.45
C GLN A 25 1.76 0.16 -1.96
N ARG A 26 2.82 -0.26 -2.66
CA ARG A 26 3.78 0.67 -3.28
C ARG A 26 3.12 1.56 -4.33
N TYR A 27 2.23 1.02 -5.15
CA TYR A 27 1.45 1.81 -6.10
C TYR A 27 0.54 2.82 -5.40
N ALA A 28 -0.10 2.44 -4.30
CA ALA A 28 -0.92 3.36 -3.51
C ALA A 28 -0.08 4.52 -2.93
N PHE A 29 1.11 4.23 -2.39
CA PHE A 29 2.03 5.25 -1.90
C PHE A 29 2.53 6.16 -3.04
N ALA A 30 2.89 5.59 -4.18
CA ALA A 30 3.35 6.36 -5.34
C ALA A 30 2.25 7.28 -5.87
N THR A 31 1.02 6.79 -5.93
CA THR A 31 -0.15 7.57 -6.35
C THR A 31 -0.41 8.73 -5.38
N ALA A 32 -0.43 8.47 -4.08
CA ALA A 32 -0.62 9.52 -3.07
C ALA A 32 0.51 10.56 -3.12
N ALA A 33 1.76 10.12 -3.29
CA ALA A 33 2.92 11.01 -3.40
C ALA A 33 2.86 11.87 -4.66
N LEU A 34 2.46 11.31 -5.79
CA LEU A 34 2.32 12.03 -7.06
C LEU A 34 1.21 13.08 -6.97
N ILE A 35 0.05 12.73 -6.39
CA ILE A 35 -1.06 13.67 -6.17
C ILE A 35 -0.59 14.81 -5.25
N GLY A 36 0.13 14.49 -4.19
CA GLY A 36 0.69 15.48 -3.27
C GLY A 36 1.70 16.42 -3.95
N LEU A 37 2.54 15.90 -4.82
CA LEU A 37 3.50 16.69 -5.59
C LEU A 37 2.78 17.63 -6.57
N ILE A 38 1.79 17.14 -7.28
CA ILE A 38 0.97 17.96 -8.20
C ILE A 38 0.25 19.07 -7.41
N ALA A 39 -0.31 18.75 -6.25
CA ALA A 39 -0.94 19.73 -5.37
C ALA A 39 0.04 20.83 -4.93
N ALA A 40 1.27 20.45 -4.58
CA ALA A 40 2.31 21.40 -4.18
C ALA A 40 2.74 22.33 -5.31
N ILE A 41 2.86 21.83 -6.54
CA ILE A 41 3.22 22.62 -7.73
C ILE A 41 2.05 23.51 -8.16
N HIS A 42 0.84 22.97 -8.14
CA HIS A 42 -0.36 23.70 -8.56
C HIS A 42 -0.72 24.83 -7.58
N ALA A 43 -0.34 24.71 -6.31
CA ALA A 43 -0.64 25.65 -5.23
C ALA A 43 -2.13 26.13 -5.27
N PRO A 44 -3.11 25.21 -5.26
CA PRO A 44 -4.51 25.53 -5.46
C PRO A 44 -5.08 26.30 -4.26
N GLY A 45 -6.16 27.08 -4.50
CA GLY A 45 -6.94 27.65 -3.42
C GLY A 45 -7.65 26.59 -2.58
N ARG A 46 -8.33 27.02 -1.51
CA ARG A 46 -8.97 26.12 -0.50
C ARG A 46 -9.81 24.98 -1.07
N THR A 47 -10.57 25.24 -2.14
CA THR A 47 -11.40 24.20 -2.78
C THR A 47 -10.51 23.15 -3.43
N GLY A 48 -9.46 23.55 -4.11
CA GLY A 48 -8.49 22.63 -4.71
C GLY A 48 -7.72 21.83 -3.65
N GLU A 49 -7.32 22.45 -2.55
CA GLU A 49 -6.68 21.75 -1.42
C GLU A 49 -7.56 20.59 -0.89
N ARG A 50 -8.88 20.83 -0.77
CA ARG A 50 -9.83 19.80 -0.36
C ARG A 50 -9.96 18.68 -1.37
N VAL A 51 -9.99 19.00 -2.66
CA VAL A 51 -10.04 17.99 -3.72
C VAL A 51 -8.79 17.11 -3.69
N TYR A 52 -7.61 17.71 -3.60
CA TYR A 52 -6.36 16.95 -3.49
C TYR A 52 -6.30 16.12 -2.20
N ALA A 53 -6.74 16.67 -1.07
CA ALA A 53 -6.81 15.92 0.19
C ALA A 53 -7.76 14.72 0.08
N ALA A 54 -8.91 14.86 -0.58
CA ALA A 54 -9.84 13.77 -0.83
C ALA A 54 -9.23 12.67 -1.71
N LEU A 55 -8.49 13.04 -2.76
CA LEU A 55 -7.81 12.10 -3.65
C LEU A 55 -6.68 11.35 -2.93
N ILE A 56 -5.87 12.05 -2.14
CA ILE A 56 -4.82 11.44 -1.31
C ILE A 56 -5.43 10.51 -0.28
N GLY A 57 -6.51 10.94 0.38
CA GLY A 57 -7.27 10.12 1.33
C GLY A 57 -7.82 8.85 0.71
N ALA A 58 -8.38 8.92 -0.50
CA ALA A 58 -8.87 7.76 -1.24
C ALA A 58 -7.75 6.77 -1.58
N ALA A 59 -6.61 7.25 -2.08
CA ALA A 59 -5.44 6.41 -2.36
C ALA A 59 -4.91 5.75 -1.08
N ALA A 60 -4.85 6.50 0.03
CA ALA A 60 -4.39 6.01 1.32
C ALA A 60 -5.37 4.98 1.92
N LEU A 61 -6.68 5.17 1.77
CA LEU A 61 -7.68 4.19 2.20
C LEU A 61 -7.55 2.88 1.43
N THR A 62 -7.35 2.94 0.12
CA THR A 62 -7.12 1.75 -0.71
C THR A 62 -5.87 1.01 -0.27
N GLY A 63 -4.75 1.70 -0.14
CA GLY A 63 -3.50 1.11 0.35
C GLY A 63 -3.61 0.58 1.78
N GLY A 64 -4.30 1.30 2.66
CA GLY A 64 -4.55 0.91 4.04
C GLY A 64 -5.39 -0.35 4.17
N THR A 65 -6.40 -0.52 3.32
CA THR A 65 -7.23 -1.73 3.27
C THR A 65 -6.39 -2.95 2.87
N ILE A 66 -5.52 -2.80 1.88
CA ILE A 66 -4.60 -3.85 1.44
C ILE A 66 -3.61 -4.20 2.57
N ALA A 67 -3.05 -3.18 3.22
CA ALA A 67 -2.13 -3.37 4.34
C ALA A 67 -2.80 -4.05 5.55
N ALA A 68 -4.03 -3.68 5.86
CA ALA A 68 -4.83 -4.29 6.93
C ALA A 68 -5.11 -5.77 6.63
N ARG A 69 -5.46 -6.09 5.39
CA ARG A 69 -5.66 -7.47 4.95
C ARG A 69 -4.40 -8.30 5.07
N GLN A 70 -3.27 -7.76 4.64
CA GLN A 70 -1.98 -8.44 4.75
C GLN A 70 -1.56 -8.64 6.21
N SER A 71 -1.71 -7.63 7.06
CA SER A 71 -1.44 -7.75 8.49
C SER A 71 -2.31 -8.80 9.15
N TRP A 72 -3.60 -8.87 8.78
CA TRP A 72 -4.52 -9.90 9.25
C TRP A 72 -4.05 -11.30 8.86
N MET A 73 -3.64 -11.50 7.62
CA MET A 73 -3.14 -12.80 7.14
C MET A 73 -1.83 -13.21 7.81
N GLN A 74 -0.99 -12.25 8.20
CA GLN A 74 0.25 -12.53 8.96
C GLN A 74 -0.04 -12.99 10.39
N ILE A 75 -1.12 -12.49 11.00
CA ILE A 75 -1.54 -12.89 12.36
C ILE A 75 -2.32 -14.21 12.32
N ASN A 76 -3.14 -14.42 11.30
CA ASN A 76 -3.96 -15.60 11.10
C ASN A 76 -3.59 -16.27 9.77
N PRO A 77 -2.44 -16.95 9.68
CA PRO A 77 -2.02 -17.60 8.45
C PRO A 77 -3.00 -18.72 8.07
N PRO A 78 -3.29 -18.94 6.77
CA PRO A 78 -4.12 -20.04 6.31
C PRO A 78 -3.46 -21.38 6.64
N LEU A 79 -4.27 -22.39 6.94
CA LEU A 79 -3.78 -23.74 7.31
C LEU A 79 -3.00 -24.42 6.17
N ILE A 80 -3.30 -24.06 4.93
CA ILE A 80 -2.58 -24.54 3.74
C ILE A 80 -1.91 -23.33 3.11
N PRO A 81 -0.56 -23.24 3.17
CA PRO A 81 0.15 -22.18 2.46
C PRO A 81 -0.01 -22.40 0.95
N GLU A 82 -0.83 -21.59 0.32
CA GLU A 82 -0.90 -21.55 -1.14
C GLU A 82 0.32 -20.77 -1.63
N CYS A 83 1.31 -21.47 -2.20
CA CYS A 83 2.35 -20.87 -3.00
C CYS A 83 1.72 -20.34 -4.28
N GLY A 84 1.19 -19.13 -4.26
CA GLY A 84 0.63 -18.48 -5.42
C GLY A 84 1.71 -18.04 -6.40
N PRO A 85 1.39 -18.00 -7.70
CA PRO A 85 2.31 -17.43 -8.70
C PRO A 85 2.57 -15.96 -8.42
N GLY A 86 3.74 -15.46 -8.81
CA GLY A 86 4.09 -14.05 -8.70
C GLY A 86 3.11 -13.13 -9.44
N LEU A 87 3.06 -11.86 -9.06
CA LEU A 87 2.16 -10.86 -9.66
C LEU A 87 2.29 -10.80 -11.19
N GLU A 88 3.51 -10.85 -11.69
CA GLU A 88 3.82 -10.79 -13.12
C GLU A 88 3.15 -11.94 -13.87
N PHE A 89 3.30 -13.16 -13.37
CA PHE A 89 2.64 -14.34 -13.94
C PHE A 89 1.11 -14.24 -13.89
N MET A 90 0.54 -13.72 -12.79
CA MET A 90 -0.91 -13.53 -12.68
C MET A 90 -1.44 -12.53 -13.71
N LEU A 91 -0.71 -11.44 -13.96
CA LEU A 91 -1.12 -10.42 -14.92
C LEU A 91 -0.95 -10.88 -16.38
N GLU A 92 0.04 -11.72 -16.66
CA GLU A 92 0.27 -12.27 -18.01
C GLU A 92 -0.68 -13.42 -18.35
N SER A 93 -1.01 -14.27 -17.37
CA SER A 93 -1.77 -15.51 -17.59
C SER A 93 -3.27 -15.34 -17.42
N PHE A 94 -3.74 -14.32 -16.72
CA PHE A 94 -5.16 -14.12 -16.40
C PHE A 94 -5.61 -12.69 -16.72
N PRO A 95 -6.87 -12.49 -17.18
CA PRO A 95 -7.44 -11.15 -17.31
C PRO A 95 -7.52 -10.48 -15.94
N LEU A 96 -7.41 -9.15 -15.91
CA LEU A 96 -7.42 -8.35 -14.68
C LEU A 96 -8.59 -8.66 -13.74
N ALA A 97 -9.76 -8.95 -14.30
CA ALA A 97 -10.95 -9.31 -13.53
C ALA A 97 -10.78 -10.60 -12.71
N GLN A 98 -9.93 -11.52 -13.17
CA GLN A 98 -9.61 -12.76 -12.45
C GLN A 98 -8.35 -12.63 -11.58
N ALA A 99 -7.38 -11.85 -12.02
CA ALA A 99 -6.14 -11.61 -11.29
C ALA A 99 -6.38 -10.83 -9.98
N LEU A 100 -7.23 -9.81 -9.99
CA LEU A 100 -7.52 -9.00 -8.81
C LEU A 100 -8.04 -9.80 -7.61
N PRO A 101 -9.06 -10.67 -7.73
CA PRO A 101 -9.49 -11.51 -6.61
C PRO A 101 -8.39 -12.46 -6.11
N MET A 102 -7.54 -12.97 -7.00
CA MET A 102 -6.42 -13.84 -6.64
C MET A 102 -5.37 -13.08 -5.82
N ILE A 103 -5.06 -11.83 -6.20
CA ILE A 103 -4.15 -10.95 -5.46
C ILE A 103 -4.69 -10.67 -4.06
N PHE A 104 -5.99 -10.37 -3.93
CA PHE A 104 -6.64 -10.11 -2.64
C PHE A 104 -6.79 -11.34 -1.75
N ARG A 105 -6.86 -12.53 -2.31
CA ARG A 105 -6.82 -13.78 -1.53
C ARG A 105 -5.46 -13.97 -0.85
N GLY A 106 -4.42 -13.40 -1.42
CA GLY A 106 -3.05 -13.48 -0.94
C GLY A 106 -2.37 -14.78 -1.38
N ALA A 107 -1.16 -14.65 -1.89
CA ALA A 107 -0.25 -15.77 -2.06
C ALA A 107 0.37 -16.13 -0.69
N GLY A 108 0.84 -17.35 -0.52
CA GLY A 108 1.55 -17.77 0.70
C GLY A 108 2.69 -16.85 1.09
N ASP A 109 3.34 -16.23 0.12
CA ASP A 109 4.41 -15.25 0.33
C ASP A 109 3.94 -14.00 1.09
N CYS A 110 2.65 -13.64 1.03
CA CYS A 110 2.10 -12.51 1.78
C CYS A 110 1.95 -12.78 3.28
N THR A 111 2.00 -14.03 3.71
CA THR A 111 1.93 -14.44 5.12
C THR A 111 3.30 -14.53 5.77
N VAL A 112 4.37 -14.58 4.97
CA VAL A 112 5.74 -14.67 5.46
C VAL A 112 6.22 -13.30 5.90
N ILE A 113 6.75 -13.23 7.12
CA ILE A 113 7.37 -12.02 7.67
C ILE A 113 8.87 -12.15 7.47
N GLU A 114 9.40 -11.55 6.41
CA GLU A 114 10.82 -11.60 6.07
C GLU A 114 11.64 -10.57 6.85
N TRP A 115 11.02 -9.48 7.25
CA TRP A 115 11.69 -8.39 7.94
C TRP A 115 10.75 -7.72 8.95
N THR A 116 11.28 -7.44 10.13
CA THR A 116 10.57 -6.72 11.20
C THR A 116 11.43 -5.60 11.76
N PHE A 117 10.79 -4.50 12.13
CA PHE A 117 11.41 -3.38 12.83
C PHE A 117 10.53 -2.99 14.01
N LEU A 118 11.12 -2.91 15.21
CA LEU A 118 10.40 -2.66 16.46
C LEU A 118 9.23 -3.63 16.73
N GLY A 119 9.36 -4.88 16.27
CA GLY A 119 8.33 -5.92 16.42
C GLY A 119 7.16 -5.82 15.41
N LEU A 120 7.21 -4.87 14.47
CA LEU A 120 6.20 -4.68 13.44
C LEU A 120 6.75 -5.08 12.08
N SER A 121 5.94 -5.81 11.29
CA SER A 121 6.28 -6.15 9.90
C SER A 121 6.15 -4.93 8.97
N ILE A 122 6.66 -5.07 7.76
CA ILE A 122 6.50 -4.04 6.70
C ILE A 122 5.03 -3.70 6.47
N ALA A 123 4.14 -4.70 6.47
CA ALA A 123 2.71 -4.50 6.33
C ALA A 123 2.11 -3.65 7.46
N ASN A 124 2.54 -3.88 8.69
CA ASN A 124 2.10 -3.11 9.84
C ASN A 124 2.57 -1.65 9.77
N TRP A 125 3.82 -1.41 9.37
CA TRP A 125 4.33 -0.05 9.16
C TRP A 125 3.62 0.68 8.02
N SER A 126 3.31 -0.05 6.95
CA SER A 126 2.49 0.50 5.85
C SER A 126 1.10 0.89 6.34
N LEU A 127 0.46 0.03 7.16
CA LEU A 127 -0.85 0.30 7.74
C LEU A 127 -0.83 1.56 8.62
N VAL A 128 0.16 1.71 9.48
CA VAL A 128 0.34 2.91 10.32
C VAL A 128 0.50 4.15 9.44
N SER A 129 1.32 4.08 8.40
CA SER A 129 1.56 5.20 7.49
C SER A 129 0.31 5.61 6.71
N PHE A 130 -0.45 4.64 6.19
CA PHE A 130 -1.72 4.92 5.52
C PHE A 130 -2.76 5.49 6.47
N THR A 131 -2.86 4.98 7.69
CA THR A 131 -3.76 5.51 8.72
C THR A 131 -3.44 6.96 9.04
N ALA A 132 -2.16 7.28 9.25
CA ALA A 132 -1.71 8.65 9.48
C ALA A 132 -2.06 9.57 8.29
N THR A 133 -1.88 9.10 7.07
CA THR A 133 -2.22 9.85 5.86
C THR A 133 -3.72 10.11 5.73
N VAL A 134 -4.55 9.11 6.04
CA VAL A 134 -6.02 9.25 6.04
C VAL A 134 -6.47 10.25 7.09
N LEU A 135 -5.92 10.17 8.30
CA LEU A 135 -6.24 11.12 9.38
C LEU A 135 -5.83 12.55 9.02
N PHE A 136 -4.66 12.72 8.41
CA PHE A 136 -4.19 14.02 7.94
C PHE A 136 -5.07 14.58 6.83
N ALA A 137 -5.43 13.75 5.84
CA ALA A 137 -6.34 14.15 4.77
C ALA A 137 -7.73 14.52 5.32
N GLY A 138 -8.26 13.74 6.25
CA GLY A 138 -9.52 14.04 6.94
C GLY A 138 -9.46 15.35 7.72
N TRP A 139 -8.37 15.60 8.44
CA TRP A 139 -8.17 16.87 9.12
C TRP A 139 -8.16 18.06 8.15
N MET A 140 -7.48 17.93 7.00
CA MET A 140 -7.49 18.97 5.97
C MET A 140 -8.89 19.22 5.40
N LEU A 141 -9.70 18.18 5.22
CA LEU A 141 -11.09 18.30 4.74
C LEU A 141 -12.01 19.00 5.75
N LEU A 142 -11.83 18.70 7.04
CA LEU A 142 -12.64 19.26 8.13
C LEU A 142 -12.17 20.64 8.60
N ARG A 143 -10.97 21.01 8.28
CA ARG A 143 -10.38 22.28 8.66
C ARG A 143 -11.22 23.44 8.10
N ARG A 144 -11.87 24.16 9.02
CA ARG A 144 -12.52 25.45 8.75
C ARG A 144 -11.43 26.51 8.84
N GLY A 145 -10.89 26.85 7.73
CA GLY A 145 -9.77 27.73 7.73
C GLY A 145 -10.02 29.14 7.46
#